data_5af6bedc0a2934c5e075291ddb9fb789
#
_entry.id   5af6bedc0a2934c5e075291ddb9fb789
#
_cell.length_a   1.000
_cell.length_b   1.000
_cell.length_c   1.000
_cell.angle_alpha   90.00
_cell.angle_beta   90.00
_cell.angle_gamma   90.00
#
_symmetry.space_group_name_H-M   'P 1'
#
loop_
_entity.id
_entity.type
_entity.pdbx_description
1 polymer ?
#
loop_
_entity_poly.entity_id
_entity_poly.type
_entity_poly.pdbx_seq_one_letter_code
_entity_poly.pdbx_strand_id
1 'polypeptide(L)'
;MSDICVSIVSHGQGKIANLLLDDLDSRCSGLNVVLTKNIPEELPIRDRRYPFLQIENPSPKGFAANHNQAFRRCDSGLFCVANPDIRLQADPFGHLKAAMSDPRVGLVAPLIVNPGGTIEDSARYFPTPFGLLRKALGKSDGRFPIDSNRSSAVDWTAGMFMLFRSEAFAEVGGFDEGFFLYYEDVDICARLWKAGWKVILQPTVFVVHDARRTSHADAKYMRWHVSSMMRYFTKHLGRTPKIGRMS
;
A
#
# COMPACT_ATOMS: atom_id res chain seq x y z
N MET A 1 -4.76 21.78 -10.71
CA MET A 1 -5.36 20.76 -9.81
C MET A 1 -4.26 19.78 -9.46
N SER A 2 -4.23 19.26 -8.24
CA SER A 2 -3.22 18.29 -7.82
C SER A 2 -3.54 16.94 -8.46
N ASP A 3 -2.54 16.33 -9.11
CA ASP A 3 -2.73 15.07 -9.82
C ASP A 3 -2.85 13.86 -8.90
N ILE A 4 -2.30 13.97 -7.66
CA ILE A 4 -2.16 12.86 -6.72
C ILE A 4 -2.72 13.25 -5.36
N CYS A 5 -3.56 12.39 -4.79
CA CYS A 5 -3.98 12.45 -3.40
C CYS A 5 -3.25 11.38 -2.59
N VAL A 6 -2.49 11.78 -1.57
CA VAL A 6 -1.74 10.87 -0.69
C VAL A 6 -2.50 10.67 0.62
N SER A 7 -2.84 9.43 0.92
CA SER A 7 -3.50 9.03 2.17
C SER A 7 -2.49 8.42 3.13
N ILE A 8 -2.37 9.02 4.31
CA ILE A 8 -1.50 8.58 5.40
C ILE A 8 -2.37 8.32 6.63
N VAL A 9 -2.15 7.20 7.32
CA VAL A 9 -2.88 6.87 8.56
C VAL A 9 -1.90 6.80 9.71
N SER A 10 -2.11 7.64 10.71
CA SER A 10 -1.35 7.59 11.97
C SER A 10 -2.16 6.89 13.05
N HIS A 11 -1.51 6.02 13.80
CA HIS A 11 -2.07 5.31 14.95
C HIS A 11 -1.14 5.46 16.15
N GLY A 12 -1.08 6.67 16.71
CA GLY A 12 -0.12 7.04 17.76
C GLY A 12 1.31 7.25 17.23
N GLN A 13 1.47 7.47 15.93
CA GLN A 13 2.76 7.60 15.24
C GLN A 13 2.98 9.02 14.70
N GLY A 14 2.35 10.04 15.27
CA GLY A 14 2.35 11.41 14.75
C GLY A 14 3.73 11.98 14.48
N LYS A 15 4.72 11.69 15.34
CA LYS A 15 6.12 12.12 15.11
C LYS A 15 6.72 11.50 13.85
N ILE A 16 6.40 10.23 13.55
CA ILE A 16 6.91 9.52 12.38
C ILE A 16 6.15 10.00 11.14
N ALA A 17 4.83 10.12 11.22
CA ALA A 17 4.02 10.67 10.14
C ALA A 17 4.48 12.08 9.73
N ASN A 18 4.89 12.94 10.69
CA ASN A 18 5.45 14.25 10.38
C ASN A 18 6.74 14.18 9.54
N LEU A 19 7.57 13.17 9.75
CA LEU A 19 8.77 12.99 8.92
C LEU A 19 8.44 12.69 7.46
N LEU A 20 7.42 11.85 7.21
CA LEU A 20 6.92 11.61 5.86
C LEU A 20 6.28 12.87 5.27
N LEU A 21 5.49 13.60 6.06
CA LEU A 21 4.89 14.87 5.62
C LEU A 21 5.97 15.91 5.26
N ASP A 22 7.08 15.98 6.00
CA ASP A 22 8.22 16.85 5.70
C ASP A 22 8.96 16.40 4.42
N ASP A 23 9.11 15.09 4.19
CA ASP A 23 9.67 14.55 2.95
C ASP A 23 8.79 14.90 1.74
N LEU A 24 7.46 14.72 1.85
CA LEU A 24 6.51 15.09 0.79
C LEU A 24 6.57 16.59 0.48
N ASP A 25 6.63 17.44 1.52
CA ASP A 25 6.68 18.88 1.36
C ASP A 25 7.97 19.34 0.70
N SER A 26 9.10 18.78 1.07
CA SER A 26 10.41 19.21 0.58
C SER A 26 10.77 18.66 -0.81
N ARG A 27 10.23 17.48 -1.20
CA ARG A 27 10.69 16.71 -2.35
C ARG A 27 9.67 16.58 -3.47
N CYS A 28 8.38 16.66 -3.15
CA CYS A 28 7.32 16.40 -4.10
C CYS A 28 6.52 17.66 -4.42
N SER A 29 5.81 17.65 -5.54
CA SER A 29 4.90 18.72 -5.96
C SER A 29 3.62 18.16 -6.58
N GLY A 30 2.58 18.99 -6.67
CA GLY A 30 1.30 18.57 -7.28
C GLY A 30 0.52 17.56 -6.45
N LEU A 31 0.69 17.58 -5.13
CA LEU A 31 0.02 16.67 -4.20
C LEU A 31 -1.14 17.34 -3.47
N ASN A 32 -2.13 16.54 -3.09
CA ASN A 32 -3.02 16.75 -1.94
C ASN A 32 -2.70 15.68 -0.90
N VAL A 33 -2.72 16.01 0.37
CA VAL A 33 -2.45 15.03 1.43
C VAL A 33 -3.61 14.95 2.39
N VAL A 34 -4.07 13.72 2.65
CA VAL A 34 -5.07 13.40 3.66
C VAL A 34 -4.39 12.59 4.76
N LEU A 35 -4.30 13.17 5.94
CA LEU A 35 -3.79 12.49 7.14
C LEU A 35 -4.97 12.07 8.02
N THR A 36 -5.09 10.79 8.30
CA THR A 36 -6.07 10.26 9.25
C THR A 36 -5.41 9.95 10.58
N LYS A 37 -5.83 10.64 11.64
CA LYS A 37 -5.52 10.29 13.04
C LYS A 37 -6.49 9.20 13.48
N ASN A 38 -6.01 7.97 13.55
CA ASN A 38 -6.84 6.81 13.85
C ASN A 38 -7.12 6.64 15.35
N ILE A 39 -6.34 7.28 16.18
CA ILE A 39 -6.54 7.46 17.63
C ILE A 39 -6.19 8.89 18.01
N PRO A 40 -6.67 9.40 19.15
CA PRO A 40 -6.24 10.71 19.66
C PRO A 40 -4.71 10.76 19.84
N GLU A 41 -4.08 11.73 19.20
CA GLU A 41 -2.64 11.96 19.28
C GLU A 41 -2.31 13.42 19.00
N GLU A 42 -1.24 13.91 19.60
CA GLU A 42 -0.69 15.21 19.26
C GLU A 42 0.11 15.10 17.96
N LEU A 43 -0.27 15.90 16.99
CA LEU A 43 0.44 16.03 15.73
C LEU A 43 0.58 17.53 15.44
N PRO A 44 1.78 18.08 15.60
CA PRO A 44 2.00 19.50 15.33
C PRO A 44 1.66 19.80 13.87
N ILE A 45 0.62 20.59 13.66
CA ILE A 45 0.27 21.08 12.32
C ILE A 45 1.30 22.15 11.96
N ARG A 46 1.95 21.98 10.81
CA ARG A 46 2.87 22.96 10.21
C ARG A 46 2.26 23.40 8.89
N ASP A 47 2.55 24.63 8.49
CA ASP A 47 2.21 25.07 7.14
C ASP A 47 2.93 24.18 6.11
N ARG A 48 2.18 23.75 5.09
CA ARG A 48 2.64 22.85 4.02
C ARG A 48 2.42 23.51 2.66
N ARG A 49 3.29 23.22 1.71
CA ARG A 49 3.16 23.75 0.33
C ARG A 49 2.05 23.06 -0.48
N TYR A 50 1.44 22.02 0.05
CA TYR A 50 0.36 21.28 -0.57
C TYR A 50 -0.94 21.42 0.24
N PRO A 51 -2.12 21.31 -0.39
CA PRO A 51 -3.40 21.17 0.31
C PRO A 51 -3.37 19.99 1.29
N PHE A 52 -3.73 20.25 2.54
CA PHE A 52 -3.65 19.30 3.62
C PHE A 52 -5.00 19.17 4.32
N LEU A 53 -5.53 17.96 4.39
CA LEU A 53 -6.75 17.62 5.11
C LEU A 53 -6.42 16.66 6.26
N GLN A 54 -6.86 16.98 7.47
CA GLN A 54 -6.80 16.09 8.62
C GLN A 54 -8.16 15.49 8.91
N ILE A 55 -8.19 14.17 9.09
CA ILE A 55 -9.36 13.42 9.55
C ILE A 55 -9.05 12.87 10.95
N GLU A 56 -9.98 13.03 11.88
CA GLU A 56 -9.88 12.46 13.23
C GLU A 56 -10.97 11.41 13.40
N ASN A 57 -10.58 10.19 13.76
CA ASN A 57 -11.54 9.13 14.03
C ASN A 57 -11.98 9.18 15.49
N PRO A 58 -13.28 9.06 15.78
CA PRO A 58 -13.79 8.98 17.14
C PRO A 58 -13.45 7.64 17.81
N SER A 59 -13.14 6.62 17.03
CA SER A 59 -12.67 5.31 17.46
C SER A 59 -11.78 4.68 16.39
N PRO A 60 -10.82 3.80 16.79
CA PRO A 60 -9.91 3.17 15.83
C PRO A 60 -10.64 2.35 14.77
N LYS A 61 -10.28 2.59 13.51
CA LYS A 61 -10.73 1.82 12.35
C LYS A 61 -9.61 0.95 11.79
N GLY A 62 -9.96 -0.06 10.99
CA GLY A 62 -9.00 -0.86 10.24
C GLY A 62 -8.32 -0.07 9.12
N PHE A 63 -7.23 -0.62 8.58
CA PHE A 63 -6.47 -0.05 7.47
C PHE A 63 -7.38 0.29 6.28
N ALA A 64 -8.17 -0.69 5.81
CA ALA A 64 -9.08 -0.54 4.69
C ALA A 64 -10.06 0.65 4.86
N ALA A 65 -10.74 0.72 6.01
CA ALA A 65 -11.74 1.74 6.28
C ALA A 65 -11.13 3.16 6.33
N ASN A 66 -9.93 3.30 6.86
CA ASN A 66 -9.22 4.58 6.91
C ASN A 66 -8.86 5.09 5.51
N HIS A 67 -8.25 4.26 4.67
CA HIS A 67 -7.86 4.66 3.32
C HIS A 67 -9.07 4.87 2.40
N ASN A 68 -10.14 4.09 2.55
CA ASN A 68 -11.39 4.35 1.85
C ASN A 68 -12.03 5.67 2.27
N GLN A 69 -11.97 6.01 3.56
CA GLN A 69 -12.48 7.30 4.07
C GLN A 69 -11.68 8.47 3.48
N ALA A 70 -10.35 8.33 3.38
CA ALA A 70 -9.50 9.32 2.74
C ALA A 70 -9.79 9.43 1.24
N PHE A 71 -9.96 8.32 0.52
CA PHE A 71 -10.28 8.32 -0.91
C PHE A 71 -11.57 9.10 -1.22
N ARG A 72 -12.59 8.98 -0.39
CA ARG A 72 -13.85 9.76 -0.53
C ARG A 72 -13.69 11.28 -0.38
N ARG A 73 -12.53 11.74 0.09
CA ARG A 73 -12.16 13.15 0.23
C ARG A 73 -11.17 13.62 -0.83
N CYS A 74 -10.78 12.72 -1.73
CA CYS A 74 -9.85 12.99 -2.80
C CYS A 74 -10.60 13.23 -4.12
N ASP A 75 -10.15 14.25 -4.85
CA ASP A 75 -10.61 14.53 -6.21
C ASP A 75 -9.36 14.64 -7.11
N SER A 76 -8.65 13.54 -7.25
CA SER A 76 -7.39 13.45 -8.00
C SER A 76 -7.41 12.21 -8.88
N GLY A 77 -6.78 12.27 -10.04
CA GLY A 77 -6.68 11.14 -10.98
C GLY A 77 -5.89 9.95 -10.42
N LEU A 78 -5.04 10.20 -9.42
CA LEU A 78 -4.23 9.19 -8.75
C LEU A 78 -4.41 9.26 -7.24
N PHE A 79 -4.49 8.08 -6.61
CA PHE A 79 -4.62 7.90 -5.17
C PHE A 79 -3.44 7.09 -4.63
N CYS A 80 -2.68 7.67 -3.70
CA CYS A 80 -1.54 7.01 -3.08
C CYS A 80 -1.84 6.64 -1.64
N VAL A 81 -1.65 5.39 -1.29
CA VAL A 81 -1.63 4.89 0.09
C VAL A 81 -0.18 4.84 0.54
N ALA A 82 0.15 5.47 1.66
CA ALA A 82 1.48 5.45 2.24
C ALA A 82 1.42 5.21 3.75
N ASN A 83 2.23 4.27 4.24
CA ASN A 83 2.41 4.08 5.68
C ASN A 83 3.13 5.29 6.30
N PRO A 84 2.85 5.62 7.57
CA PRO A 84 3.45 6.79 8.22
C PRO A 84 4.95 6.66 8.45
N ASP A 85 5.51 5.46 8.43
CA ASP A 85 6.93 5.12 8.62
C ASP A 85 7.71 5.01 7.30
N ILE A 86 7.13 5.45 6.20
CA ILE A 86 7.83 5.63 4.93
C ILE A 86 8.66 6.91 4.97
N ARG A 87 9.86 6.84 4.38
CA ARG A 87 10.76 7.98 4.15
C ARG A 87 11.08 8.07 2.66
N LEU A 88 11.08 9.27 2.15
CA LEU A 88 11.42 9.55 0.76
C LEU A 88 12.84 10.13 0.68
N GLN A 89 13.67 9.61 -0.21
CA GLN A 89 14.99 10.20 -0.52
C GLN A 89 14.93 11.13 -1.73
N ALA A 90 13.96 10.89 -2.62
CA ALA A 90 13.65 11.70 -3.81
C ALA A 90 12.13 11.62 -4.09
N ASP A 91 11.64 12.39 -5.06
CA ASP A 91 10.26 12.31 -5.55
C ASP A 91 10.05 10.96 -6.28
N PRO A 92 9.22 10.04 -5.77
CA PRO A 92 8.95 8.77 -6.43
C PRO A 92 7.89 8.88 -7.54
N PHE A 93 7.06 9.92 -7.50
CA PHE A 93 5.84 9.97 -8.30
C PHE A 93 6.08 10.12 -9.80
N GLY A 94 7.18 10.76 -10.20
CA GLY A 94 7.54 10.88 -11.61
C GLY A 94 7.71 9.50 -12.28
N HIS A 95 8.49 8.62 -11.66
CA HIS A 95 8.71 7.25 -12.15
C HIS A 95 7.46 6.38 -12.06
N LEU A 96 6.70 6.50 -10.97
CA LEU A 96 5.46 5.74 -10.78
C LEU A 96 4.39 6.14 -11.80
N LYS A 97 4.23 7.44 -12.09
CA LYS A 97 3.32 7.93 -13.16
C LYS A 97 3.74 7.44 -14.54
N ALA A 98 5.04 7.44 -14.84
CA ALA A 98 5.55 6.91 -16.10
C ALA A 98 5.18 5.43 -16.31
N ALA A 99 5.21 4.62 -15.25
CA ALA A 99 4.78 3.22 -15.30
C ALA A 99 3.26 3.05 -15.50
N MET A 100 2.47 4.11 -15.27
CA MET A 100 1.02 4.15 -15.55
C MET A 100 0.68 4.62 -16.97
N SER A 101 1.64 4.73 -17.89
CA SER A 101 1.39 5.10 -19.29
C SER A 101 0.52 4.07 -20.04
N ASP A 102 0.61 2.78 -19.70
CA ASP A 102 -0.40 1.79 -20.12
C ASP A 102 -1.72 2.07 -19.35
N PRO A 103 -2.83 2.38 -20.05
CA PRO A 103 -4.10 2.69 -19.41
C PRO A 103 -4.67 1.53 -18.59
N ARG A 104 -4.21 0.30 -18.81
CA ARG A 104 -4.63 -0.88 -18.04
C ARG A 104 -3.89 -1.04 -16.70
N VAL A 105 -2.91 -0.18 -16.41
CA VAL A 105 -2.22 -0.21 -15.11
C VAL A 105 -3.09 0.48 -14.07
N GLY A 106 -3.61 -0.29 -13.13
CA GLY A 106 -4.44 0.19 -12.02
C GLY A 106 -3.67 0.50 -10.75
N LEU A 107 -2.53 -0.16 -10.56
CA LEU A 107 -1.68 0.00 -9.37
C LEU A 107 -0.20 -0.08 -9.74
N VAL A 108 0.59 0.84 -9.21
CA VAL A 108 2.06 0.80 -9.25
C VAL A 108 2.61 0.96 -7.84
N ALA A 109 3.59 0.13 -7.48
CA ALA A 109 4.33 0.26 -6.23
C ALA A 109 5.83 0.44 -6.50
N PRO A 110 6.56 1.26 -5.72
CA PRO A 110 8.01 1.36 -5.77
C PRO A 110 8.66 0.14 -5.12
N LEU A 111 9.96 0.01 -5.28
CA LEU A 111 10.75 -0.88 -4.44
C LEU A 111 10.74 -0.39 -3.00
N ILE A 112 10.57 -1.28 -2.06
CA ILE A 112 10.67 -0.96 -0.63
C ILE A 112 12.04 -1.43 -0.13
N VAL A 113 12.76 -0.54 0.54
CA VAL A 113 14.04 -0.88 1.18
C VAL A 113 14.00 -0.50 2.66
N ASN A 114 14.75 -1.22 3.49
CA ASN A 114 14.95 -0.81 4.88
C ASN A 114 15.99 0.34 4.98
N PRO A 115 16.19 0.96 6.14
CA PRO A 115 17.20 2.02 6.32
C PRO A 115 18.63 1.62 5.98
N GLY A 116 18.94 0.31 6.00
CA GLY A 116 20.25 -0.25 5.59
C GLY A 116 20.37 -0.49 4.08
N GLY A 117 19.36 -0.12 3.27
CA GLY A 117 19.37 -0.31 1.81
C GLY A 117 19.01 -1.73 1.35
N THR A 118 18.66 -2.63 2.26
CA THR A 118 18.25 -3.99 1.90
C THR A 118 16.80 -3.99 1.40
N ILE A 119 16.54 -4.66 0.27
CA ILE A 119 15.21 -4.81 -0.31
C ILE A 119 14.30 -5.57 0.67
N GLU A 120 13.19 -4.96 1.01
CA GLU A 120 12.14 -5.60 1.78
C GLU A 120 11.18 -6.40 0.89
N ASP A 121 10.55 -7.37 1.50
CA ASP A 121 9.64 -8.29 0.86
C ASP A 121 8.27 -7.62 0.65
N SER A 122 8.16 -6.84 -0.42
CA SER A 122 6.99 -6.03 -0.76
C SER A 122 6.20 -6.52 -1.98
N ALA A 123 6.72 -7.49 -2.76
CA ALA A 123 6.05 -8.09 -3.90
C ALA A 123 6.11 -9.61 -3.82
N ARG A 124 4.97 -10.28 -3.99
CA ARG A 124 4.83 -11.72 -3.78
C ARG A 124 3.86 -12.35 -4.76
N TYR A 125 3.89 -13.68 -4.82
CA TYR A 125 2.83 -14.48 -5.45
C TYR A 125 1.59 -14.54 -4.56
N PHE A 126 0.41 -14.64 -5.17
CA PHE A 126 -0.83 -14.82 -4.41
C PHE A 126 -0.73 -16.01 -3.48
N PRO A 127 -1.13 -15.85 -2.20
CA PRO A 127 -1.14 -16.94 -1.26
C PRO A 127 -2.14 -18.00 -1.70
N THR A 128 -1.69 -19.26 -1.69
CA THR A 128 -2.53 -20.43 -1.90
C THR A 128 -2.39 -21.37 -0.69
N PRO A 129 -3.39 -22.22 -0.35
CA PRO A 129 -3.25 -23.17 0.74
C PRO A 129 -2.01 -24.06 0.58
N PHE A 130 -1.74 -24.52 -0.64
CA PHE A 130 -0.55 -25.32 -0.95
C PHE A 130 0.75 -24.52 -0.82
N GLY A 131 0.75 -23.24 -1.27
CA GLY A 131 1.90 -22.34 -1.10
C GLY A 131 2.23 -22.08 0.36
N LEU A 132 1.20 -21.89 1.21
CA LEU A 132 1.37 -21.74 2.66
C LEU A 132 1.95 -23.00 3.30
N LEU A 133 1.46 -24.18 2.90
CA LEU A 133 2.02 -25.46 3.37
C LEU A 133 3.50 -25.59 2.97
N ARG A 134 3.85 -25.30 1.72
CA ARG A 134 5.26 -25.31 1.27
C ARG A 134 6.14 -24.33 2.06
N LYS A 135 5.60 -23.14 2.37
CA LYS A 135 6.29 -22.14 3.19
C LYS A 135 6.51 -22.65 4.62
N ALA A 136 5.48 -23.25 5.25
CA ALA A 136 5.58 -23.86 6.57
C ALA A 136 6.62 -25.01 6.62
N LEU A 137 6.80 -25.71 5.49
CA LEU A 137 7.81 -26.77 5.34
C LEU A 137 9.19 -26.24 4.89
N GLY A 138 9.40 -24.92 4.83
CA GLY A 138 10.66 -24.30 4.41
C GLY A 138 11.02 -24.51 2.92
N LYS A 139 10.07 -24.95 2.09
CA LYS A 139 10.29 -25.28 0.67
C LYS A 139 10.08 -24.11 -0.31
N SER A 140 9.57 -22.98 0.16
CA SER A 140 9.34 -21.76 -0.63
C SER A 140 9.09 -20.59 0.31
N ASP A 141 9.60 -19.42 0.00
CA ASP A 141 9.35 -18.19 0.74
C ASP A 141 8.19 -17.36 0.16
N GLY A 142 7.70 -17.72 -1.03
CA GLY A 142 6.60 -17.04 -1.73
C GLY A 142 6.96 -15.67 -2.31
N ARG A 143 8.25 -15.31 -2.34
CA ARG A 143 8.73 -14.04 -2.88
C ARG A 143 8.63 -14.03 -4.40
N PHE A 144 8.35 -12.84 -4.93
CA PHE A 144 8.43 -12.58 -6.36
C PHE A 144 9.89 -12.24 -6.73
N PRO A 145 10.48 -12.82 -7.79
CA PRO A 145 11.83 -12.45 -8.24
C PRO A 145 11.79 -11.02 -8.79
N ILE A 146 12.64 -10.15 -8.26
CA ILE A 146 12.71 -8.73 -8.65
C ILE A 146 13.92 -8.53 -9.55
N ASP A 147 13.68 -8.04 -10.78
CA ASP A 147 14.70 -7.44 -11.63
C ASP A 147 14.76 -5.95 -11.33
N SER A 148 15.84 -5.47 -10.74
CA SER A 148 15.98 -4.08 -10.31
C SER A 148 15.96 -3.06 -11.46
N ASN A 149 16.08 -3.50 -12.71
CA ASN A 149 16.19 -2.63 -13.87
C ASN A 149 14.88 -2.53 -14.68
N ARG A 150 13.90 -3.38 -14.38
CA ARG A 150 12.69 -3.49 -15.21
C ARG A 150 11.41 -3.56 -14.39
N SER A 151 10.43 -2.73 -14.76
CA SER A 151 9.07 -2.85 -14.24
C SER A 151 8.50 -4.23 -14.53
N SER A 152 7.83 -4.82 -13.54
CA SER A 152 7.29 -6.17 -13.66
C SER A 152 5.85 -6.21 -13.17
N ALA A 153 5.02 -6.96 -13.89
CA ALA A 153 3.69 -7.31 -13.40
C ALA A 153 3.83 -8.32 -12.26
N VAL A 154 3.23 -8.02 -11.10
CA VAL A 154 3.31 -8.84 -9.90
C VAL A 154 1.92 -9.24 -9.44
N ASP A 155 1.82 -10.35 -8.71
CA ASP A 155 0.52 -10.80 -8.22
C ASP A 155 -0.07 -9.77 -7.25
N TRP A 156 0.71 -9.35 -6.25
CA TRP A 156 0.33 -8.32 -5.30
C TRP A 156 1.55 -7.61 -4.71
N THR A 157 1.31 -6.40 -4.21
CA THR A 157 2.29 -5.59 -3.49
C THR A 157 1.76 -5.28 -2.10
N ALA A 158 2.68 -5.17 -1.12
CA ALA A 158 2.31 -4.83 0.24
C ALA A 158 1.81 -3.39 0.38
N GLY A 159 0.89 -3.17 1.31
CA GLY A 159 0.20 -1.91 1.56
C GLY A 159 1.06 -0.75 2.07
N MET A 160 2.39 -0.88 2.06
CA MET A 160 3.32 0.13 2.57
C MET A 160 3.37 1.40 1.73
N PHE A 161 3.37 1.25 0.39
CA PHE A 161 3.30 2.37 -0.56
C PHE A 161 2.67 1.89 -1.88
N MET A 162 1.47 2.35 -2.18
CA MET A 162 0.68 1.91 -3.33
C MET A 162 0.11 3.12 -4.05
N LEU A 163 0.48 3.34 -5.32
CA LEU A 163 -0.11 4.37 -6.16
C LEU A 163 -1.16 3.75 -7.09
N PHE A 164 -2.40 4.10 -6.87
CA PHE A 164 -3.55 3.64 -7.67
C PHE A 164 -3.94 4.67 -8.73
N ARG A 165 -4.41 4.19 -9.86
CA ARG A 165 -5.33 4.96 -10.69
C ARG A 165 -6.65 5.07 -9.94
N SER A 166 -7.15 6.29 -9.71
CA SER A 166 -8.38 6.52 -8.92
C SER A 166 -9.59 5.80 -9.51
N GLU A 167 -9.70 5.75 -10.84
CA GLU A 167 -10.72 4.98 -11.56
C GLU A 167 -10.65 3.48 -11.20
N ALA A 168 -9.46 2.88 -11.24
CA ALA A 168 -9.28 1.47 -10.92
C ALA A 168 -9.61 1.15 -9.46
N PHE A 169 -9.21 2.05 -8.54
CA PHE A 169 -9.54 1.92 -7.12
C PHE A 169 -11.05 2.01 -6.88
N ALA A 170 -11.72 2.95 -7.55
CA ALA A 170 -13.17 3.12 -7.45
C ALA A 170 -13.93 1.94 -8.06
N GLU A 171 -13.52 1.45 -9.26
CA GLU A 171 -14.17 0.33 -9.95
C GLU A 171 -14.20 -0.94 -9.11
N VAL A 172 -13.10 -1.23 -8.41
CA VAL A 172 -13.07 -2.40 -7.52
C VAL A 172 -13.69 -2.13 -6.14
N GLY A 173 -14.25 -0.94 -5.90
CA GLY A 173 -14.91 -0.55 -4.65
C GLY A 173 -13.95 -0.24 -3.50
N GLY A 174 -12.69 0.13 -3.80
CA GLY A 174 -11.67 0.40 -2.79
C GLY A 174 -11.21 -0.86 -2.05
N PHE A 175 -10.62 -0.69 -0.87
CA PHE A 175 -10.30 -1.81 0.01
C PHE A 175 -11.56 -2.44 0.60
N ASP A 176 -11.56 -3.76 0.81
CA ASP A 176 -12.64 -4.45 1.53
C ASP A 176 -12.51 -4.21 3.04
N GLU A 177 -13.40 -3.40 3.61
CA GLU A 177 -13.41 -3.03 5.03
C GLU A 177 -13.67 -4.20 5.98
N GLY A 178 -14.04 -5.37 5.47
CA GLY A 178 -14.11 -6.61 6.23
C GLY A 178 -12.74 -7.14 6.66
N PHE A 179 -11.64 -6.63 6.08
CA PHE A 179 -10.29 -6.83 6.58
C PHE A 179 -9.95 -5.66 7.52
N PHE A 180 -9.77 -5.97 8.81
CA PHE A 180 -9.37 -4.95 9.77
C PHE A 180 -7.89 -4.57 9.60
N LEU A 181 -7.04 -5.59 9.45
CA LEU A 181 -5.61 -5.48 9.20
C LEU A 181 -5.10 -6.77 8.57
N TYR A 182 -4.16 -6.65 7.61
CA TYR A 182 -3.58 -7.72 6.79
C TYR A 182 -4.54 -8.30 5.74
N TYR A 183 -3.99 -8.71 4.60
CA TYR A 183 -4.67 -9.28 3.44
C TYR A 183 -5.60 -8.32 2.67
N GLU A 184 -5.85 -7.09 3.15
CA GLU A 184 -6.57 -6.08 2.38
C GLU A 184 -5.82 -5.68 1.10
N ASP A 185 -4.49 -5.64 1.18
CA ASP A 185 -3.57 -5.39 0.06
C ASP A 185 -3.56 -6.55 -0.95
N VAL A 186 -3.51 -7.78 -0.47
CA VAL A 186 -3.62 -8.99 -1.30
C VAL A 186 -4.99 -9.05 -2.00
N ASP A 187 -6.06 -8.75 -1.25
CA ASP A 187 -7.44 -8.78 -1.75
C ASP A 187 -7.67 -7.73 -2.85
N ILE A 188 -7.24 -6.49 -2.63
CA ILE A 188 -7.44 -5.44 -3.65
C ILE A 188 -6.66 -5.74 -4.93
N CYS A 189 -5.42 -6.25 -4.82
CA CYS A 189 -4.64 -6.67 -5.97
C CYS A 189 -5.34 -7.81 -6.73
N ALA A 190 -5.91 -8.80 -6.03
CA ALA A 190 -6.66 -9.87 -6.66
C ALA A 190 -7.92 -9.36 -7.38
N ARG A 191 -8.61 -8.36 -6.80
CA ARG A 191 -9.80 -7.74 -7.44
C ARG A 191 -9.42 -6.89 -8.64
N LEU A 192 -8.33 -6.14 -8.57
CA LEU A 192 -7.78 -5.38 -9.71
C LEU A 192 -7.50 -6.32 -10.90
N TRP A 193 -6.78 -7.40 -10.67
CA TRP A 193 -6.49 -8.40 -11.70
C TRP A 193 -7.76 -9.02 -12.29
N LYS A 194 -8.77 -9.32 -11.47
CA LYS A 194 -10.06 -9.86 -11.95
C LYS A 194 -10.85 -8.86 -12.79
N ALA A 195 -10.68 -7.56 -12.52
CA ALA A 195 -11.28 -6.48 -13.28
C ALA A 195 -10.49 -6.12 -14.57
N GLY A 196 -9.34 -6.77 -14.82
CA GLY A 196 -8.50 -6.53 -16.00
C GLY A 196 -7.40 -5.49 -15.80
N TRP A 197 -7.29 -4.92 -14.59
CA TRP A 197 -6.23 -3.98 -14.24
C TRP A 197 -4.93 -4.70 -13.91
N LYS A 198 -3.80 -4.09 -14.27
CA LYS A 198 -2.45 -4.59 -13.95
C LYS A 198 -1.96 -4.02 -12.63
N VAL A 199 -1.22 -4.84 -11.89
CA VAL A 199 -0.44 -4.45 -10.70
C VAL A 199 1.03 -4.52 -11.07
N ILE A 200 1.73 -3.39 -10.96
CA ILE A 200 3.12 -3.23 -11.42
C ILE A 200 4.03 -2.92 -10.23
N LEU A 201 5.14 -3.61 -10.15
CA LEU A 201 6.29 -3.19 -9.35
C LEU A 201 7.22 -2.37 -10.23
N GLN A 202 7.57 -1.15 -9.79
CA GLN A 202 8.51 -0.24 -10.43
C GLN A 202 9.81 -0.14 -9.62
N PRO A 203 10.81 -0.98 -9.89
CA PRO A 203 11.98 -1.12 -9.04
C PRO A 203 13.07 -0.07 -9.28
N THR A 204 12.95 0.76 -10.34
CA THR A 204 13.92 1.84 -10.61
C THR A 204 13.75 3.03 -9.67
N VAL A 205 12.71 3.03 -8.86
CA VAL A 205 12.45 3.99 -7.79
C VAL A 205 12.16 3.22 -6.50
N PHE A 206 12.65 3.74 -5.40
CA PHE A 206 12.45 3.11 -4.10
C PHE A 206 12.01 4.13 -3.04
N VAL A 207 11.39 3.60 -2.00
CA VAL A 207 11.09 4.32 -0.76
C VAL A 207 11.65 3.53 0.42
N VAL A 208 12.03 4.23 1.49
CA VAL A 208 12.61 3.59 2.69
C VAL A 208 11.49 3.35 3.70
N HIS A 209 11.39 2.12 4.18
CA HIS A 209 10.46 1.73 5.23
C HIS A 209 11.22 1.62 6.56
N ASP A 210 11.07 2.61 7.42
CA ASP A 210 11.71 2.67 8.74
C ASP A 210 10.83 1.97 9.81
N ALA A 211 10.58 0.69 9.58
CA ALA A 211 9.71 -0.10 10.44
C ALA A 211 10.25 -0.23 11.86
N ARG A 212 9.58 0.41 12.82
CA ARG A 212 9.80 0.13 14.24
C ARG A 212 9.02 -1.14 14.61
N ARG A 213 9.70 -2.30 14.55
CA ARG A 213 9.12 -3.65 14.75
C ARG A 213 8.59 -3.87 16.18
N THR A 214 7.55 -3.14 16.57
CA THR A 214 6.92 -3.30 17.90
C THR A 214 5.72 -4.27 17.88
N SER A 215 5.23 -4.70 16.70
CA SER A 215 3.94 -5.40 16.57
C SER A 215 4.03 -6.94 16.47
N HIS A 216 5.22 -7.55 16.39
CA HIS A 216 5.32 -8.99 16.10
C HIS A 216 5.05 -9.94 17.29
N ALA A 217 4.88 -9.45 18.50
CA ALA A 217 4.73 -10.28 19.71
C ALA A 217 3.31 -10.27 20.31
N ASP A 218 2.35 -9.53 19.76
CA ASP A 218 1.02 -9.40 20.35
C ASP A 218 0.04 -10.42 19.72
N ALA A 219 -0.57 -11.25 20.57
CA ALA A 219 -1.59 -12.24 20.19
C ALA A 219 -2.77 -11.62 19.41
N LYS A 220 -3.05 -10.33 19.60
CA LYS A 220 -4.07 -9.56 18.89
C LYS A 220 -3.75 -9.45 17.39
N TYR A 221 -2.50 -9.16 17.02
CA TYR A 221 -2.07 -9.07 15.62
C TYR A 221 -2.11 -10.44 14.93
N MET A 222 -1.70 -11.50 15.65
CA MET A 222 -1.81 -12.87 15.13
C MET A 222 -3.27 -13.26 14.86
N ARG A 223 -4.18 -12.90 15.75
CA ARG A 223 -5.62 -13.15 15.58
C ARG A 223 -6.20 -12.43 14.36
N TRP A 224 -5.82 -11.15 14.15
CA TRP A 224 -6.21 -10.42 12.95
C TRP A 224 -5.63 -11.06 11.68
N HIS A 225 -4.36 -11.45 11.71
CA HIS A 225 -3.71 -12.10 10.56
C HIS A 225 -4.43 -13.41 10.17
N VAL A 226 -4.72 -14.27 11.14
CA VAL A 226 -5.44 -15.54 10.88
C VAL A 226 -6.85 -15.29 10.39
N SER A 227 -7.60 -14.37 11.02
CA SER A 227 -8.96 -14.03 10.60
C SER A 227 -8.99 -13.48 9.17
N SER A 228 -8.08 -12.56 8.84
CA SER A 228 -7.96 -11.98 7.50
C SER A 228 -7.53 -13.02 6.47
N MET A 229 -6.61 -13.91 6.81
CA MET A 229 -6.23 -15.03 5.96
C MET A 229 -7.43 -15.94 5.62
N MET A 230 -8.21 -16.32 6.62
CA MET A 230 -9.41 -17.14 6.43
C MET A 230 -10.45 -16.43 5.55
N ARG A 231 -10.68 -15.11 5.81
CA ARG A 231 -11.56 -14.31 4.97
C ARG A 231 -11.09 -14.28 3.52
N TYR A 232 -9.79 -14.08 3.28
CA TYR A 232 -9.22 -14.05 1.94
C TYR A 232 -9.48 -15.39 1.21
N PHE A 233 -9.17 -16.51 1.84
CA PHE A 233 -9.38 -17.83 1.21
C PHE A 233 -10.85 -18.13 0.96
N THR A 234 -11.75 -17.82 1.88
CA THR A 234 -13.20 -18.02 1.68
C THR A 234 -13.74 -17.12 0.56
N LYS A 235 -13.32 -15.86 0.52
CA LYS A 235 -13.74 -14.90 -0.51
C LYS A 235 -13.27 -15.31 -1.91
N HIS A 236 -12.04 -15.76 -2.04
CA HIS A 236 -11.46 -16.09 -3.34
C HIS A 236 -11.59 -17.55 -3.75
N LEU A 237 -11.84 -18.52 -2.82
CA LEU A 237 -12.14 -19.94 -3.07
C LEU A 237 -11.35 -20.57 -4.24
N GLY A 238 -10.03 -20.40 -4.25
CA GLY A 238 -9.16 -20.91 -5.32
C GLY A 238 -9.29 -20.20 -6.67
N ARG A 239 -10.10 -19.13 -6.76
CA ARG A 239 -10.26 -18.29 -7.96
C ARG A 239 -9.32 -17.07 -7.95
N THR A 240 -8.11 -17.23 -7.44
CA THR A 240 -7.07 -16.21 -7.62
C THR A 240 -6.73 -16.08 -9.11
N PRO A 241 -6.56 -14.85 -9.63
CA PRO A 241 -6.23 -14.67 -11.03
C PRO A 241 -4.89 -15.36 -11.32
N LYS A 242 -4.85 -16.11 -12.41
CA LYS A 242 -3.57 -16.57 -12.97
C LYS A 242 -3.03 -15.43 -13.81
N ILE A 243 -2.02 -14.73 -13.31
CA ILE A 243 -1.32 -13.74 -14.12
C ILE A 243 -0.52 -14.52 -15.14
N GLY A 244 -0.89 -14.38 -16.41
CA GLY A 244 -0.12 -14.96 -17.48
C GLY A 244 1.30 -14.41 -17.37
N ARG A 245 2.28 -15.28 -17.16
CA ARG A 245 3.68 -14.93 -17.30
C ARG A 245 3.84 -14.46 -18.75
N MET A 246 3.76 -13.15 -18.95
CA MET A 246 4.18 -12.58 -20.21
C MET A 246 5.70 -12.77 -20.25
N SER A 247 6.09 -13.74 -21.05
CA SER A 247 7.46 -14.02 -21.48
C SER A 247 8.07 -12.80 -22.18
#